data_3d02a1f1afab92e4430c4cf9f0507f91
#
_entry.id   3d02a1f1afab92e4430c4cf9f0507f91
#
_cell.length_a   1.000
_cell.length_b   1.000
_cell.length_c   1.000
_cell.angle_alpha   90.00
_cell.angle_beta   90.00
_cell.angle_gamma   90.00
#
_symmetry.space_group_name_H-M   'P 1'
#
loop_
_entity.id
_entity.type
_entity.pdbx_description
1 polymer ?
#
loop_
_entity_poly.entity_id
_entity_poly.type
_entity_poly.pdbx_seq_one_letter_code
_entity_poly.pdbx_strand_id
1 'polypeptide(L)'
;MAILFGLQGHTDAACLFIVAGAVFDFFDGMTARALGISGPIGKELDSLADAVTFGVAPSVLCYHILGTYIPASATDNYLSLLAFIMAAFSALRLAKFNCDERQSLSFIGLPTPANALFWIGLIYLNQLCAVHEVLNPYIYLGLMALCSYLLICELPMFSLKLKKGHNGFAENRARYIFLCLCALVLIGFVVAGDLMASFSVIIPLYIVISILDKKQ
;
A
#
# COMPACT_ATOMS: atom_id res chain seq x y z
N MET A 1 -5.01 -16.98 2.43
CA MET A 1 -6.31 -16.74 3.12
C MET A 1 -6.97 -15.43 2.64
N ALA A 2 -6.30 -14.26 2.62
CA ALA A 2 -6.90 -13.00 2.17
C ALA A 2 -7.62 -13.11 0.81
N ILE A 3 -6.99 -13.77 -0.18
CA ILE A 3 -7.56 -13.96 -1.51
C ILE A 3 -8.86 -14.77 -1.47
N LEU A 4 -8.90 -15.87 -0.70
CA LEU A 4 -10.09 -16.72 -0.59
C LEU A 4 -11.26 -15.97 0.05
N PHE A 5 -11.01 -15.24 1.14
CA PHE A 5 -12.03 -14.41 1.77
C PHE A 5 -12.48 -13.26 0.89
N GLY A 6 -11.55 -12.64 0.15
CA GLY A 6 -11.87 -11.58 -0.82
C GLY A 6 -12.80 -12.06 -1.94
N LEU A 7 -12.55 -13.24 -2.50
CA LEU A 7 -13.40 -13.85 -3.53
C LEU A 7 -14.78 -14.25 -2.98
N GLN A 8 -14.89 -14.60 -1.70
CA GLN A 8 -16.15 -14.93 -1.04
C GLN A 8 -16.94 -13.69 -0.58
N GLY A 9 -16.39 -12.47 -0.76
CA GLY A 9 -17.02 -11.24 -0.32
C GLY A 9 -16.82 -10.92 1.18
N HIS A 10 -16.02 -11.70 1.89
CA HIS A 10 -15.68 -11.44 3.29
C HIS A 10 -14.55 -10.40 3.36
N THR A 11 -14.87 -9.15 3.01
CA THR A 11 -13.91 -8.04 2.85
C THR A 11 -13.11 -7.78 4.12
N ASP A 12 -13.77 -7.75 5.30
CA ASP A 12 -13.11 -7.48 6.58
C ASP A 12 -12.06 -8.53 6.94
N ALA A 13 -12.42 -9.81 6.77
CA ALA A 13 -11.48 -10.90 7.00
C ALA A 13 -10.29 -10.84 6.03
N ALA A 14 -10.54 -10.53 4.76
CA ALA A 14 -9.49 -10.39 3.76
C ALA A 14 -8.55 -9.25 4.08
N CYS A 15 -9.06 -8.06 4.47
CA CYS A 15 -8.27 -6.93 4.91
C CYS A 15 -7.43 -7.26 6.14
N LEU A 16 -8.01 -7.93 7.14
CA LEU A 16 -7.29 -8.34 8.34
C LEU A 16 -6.11 -9.27 8.00
N PHE A 17 -6.29 -10.22 7.08
CA PHE A 17 -5.21 -11.11 6.64
C PHE A 17 -4.11 -10.39 5.85
N ILE A 18 -4.43 -9.33 5.10
CA ILE A 18 -3.40 -8.50 4.43
C ILE A 18 -2.60 -7.73 5.47
N VAL A 19 -3.26 -7.11 6.46
CA VAL A 19 -2.58 -6.40 7.56
C VAL A 19 -1.73 -7.35 8.39
N ALA A 20 -2.25 -8.53 8.73
CA ALA A 20 -1.47 -9.57 9.41
C ALA A 20 -0.24 -9.97 8.58
N GLY A 21 -0.41 -10.13 7.25
CA GLY A 21 0.69 -10.39 6.33
C GLY A 21 1.78 -9.32 6.40
N ALA A 22 1.40 -8.03 6.43
CA ALA A 22 2.36 -6.92 6.57
C ALA A 22 3.11 -6.94 7.92
N VAL A 23 2.44 -7.36 8.99
CA VAL A 23 3.08 -7.53 10.31
C VAL A 23 4.08 -8.68 10.27
N PHE A 24 3.71 -9.84 9.70
CA PHE A 24 4.62 -10.98 9.59
C PHE A 24 5.83 -10.68 8.70
N ASP A 25 5.64 -10.03 7.54
CA ASP A 25 6.70 -9.56 6.66
C ASP A 25 7.69 -8.64 7.38
N PHE A 26 7.20 -7.71 8.19
CA PHE A 26 8.08 -6.85 9.00
C PHE A 26 8.92 -7.68 9.98
N PHE A 27 8.33 -8.67 10.66
CA PHE A 27 9.02 -9.49 11.65
C PHE A 27 10.01 -10.48 11.02
N ASP A 28 9.69 -11.09 9.88
CA ASP A 28 10.60 -12.03 9.22
C ASP A 28 11.82 -11.30 8.64
N GLY A 29 11.64 -10.15 8.00
CA GLY A 29 12.74 -9.30 7.55
C GLY A 29 13.61 -8.77 8.72
N MET A 30 13.01 -8.49 9.88
CA MET A 30 13.76 -8.11 11.08
C MET A 30 14.56 -9.30 11.63
N THR A 31 13.94 -10.48 11.69
CA THR A 31 14.57 -11.72 12.20
C THR A 31 15.71 -12.17 11.30
N ALA A 32 15.53 -12.16 9.97
CA ALA A 32 16.56 -12.51 9.01
C ALA A 32 17.82 -11.63 9.16
N ARG A 33 17.61 -10.31 9.34
CA ARG A 33 18.71 -9.36 9.61
C ARG A 33 19.39 -9.60 10.95
N ALA A 34 18.63 -9.89 12.01
CA ALA A 34 19.16 -10.16 13.34
C ALA A 34 20.02 -11.44 13.39
N LEU A 35 19.61 -12.47 12.64
CA LEU A 35 20.32 -13.74 12.54
C LEU A 35 21.46 -13.74 11.51
N GLY A 36 21.60 -12.69 10.70
CA GLY A 36 22.59 -12.61 9.61
C GLY A 36 22.35 -13.62 8.49
N ILE A 37 21.13 -14.16 8.37
CA ILE A 37 20.73 -15.14 7.36
C ILE A 37 20.07 -14.38 6.20
N SER A 38 20.88 -13.86 5.29
CA SER A 38 20.40 -13.26 4.05
C SER A 38 20.97 -14.02 2.86
N GLY A 39 20.11 -14.76 2.16
CA GLY A 39 20.51 -15.47 0.94
C GLY A 39 19.72 -14.98 -0.27
N PRO A 40 20.23 -15.20 -1.51
CA PRO A 40 19.51 -14.80 -2.73
C PRO A 40 18.12 -15.41 -2.83
N ILE A 41 17.97 -16.68 -2.47
CA ILE A 41 16.70 -17.41 -2.50
C ILE A 41 15.69 -16.78 -1.51
N GLY A 42 16.16 -16.40 -0.30
CA GLY A 42 15.31 -15.74 0.70
C GLY A 42 14.74 -14.41 0.17
N LYS A 43 15.56 -13.59 -0.49
CA LYS A 43 15.14 -12.32 -1.09
C LYS A 43 14.10 -12.51 -2.20
N GLU A 44 14.28 -13.53 -3.05
CA GLU A 44 13.31 -13.80 -4.12
C GLU A 44 12.00 -14.36 -3.58
N LEU A 45 12.05 -15.22 -2.55
CA LEU A 45 10.87 -15.77 -1.90
C LEU A 45 10.06 -14.67 -1.20
N ASP A 46 10.71 -13.76 -0.51
CA ASP A 46 10.14 -12.56 0.09
C ASP A 46 9.39 -11.72 -0.95
N SER A 47 10.03 -11.43 -2.08
CA SER A 47 9.40 -10.69 -3.18
C SER A 47 8.19 -11.40 -3.77
N LEU A 48 8.21 -12.73 -3.88
CA LEU A 48 7.07 -13.51 -4.36
C LEU A 48 5.92 -13.49 -3.34
N ALA A 49 6.22 -13.61 -2.05
CA ALA A 49 5.25 -13.49 -0.96
C ALA A 49 4.60 -12.09 -0.95
N ASP A 50 5.40 -11.04 -1.09
CA ASP A 50 4.96 -9.64 -1.21
C ASP A 50 4.05 -9.43 -2.42
N ALA A 51 4.40 -9.98 -3.59
CA ALA A 51 3.59 -9.87 -4.79
C ALA A 51 2.19 -10.47 -4.58
N VAL A 52 2.09 -11.59 -3.86
CA VAL A 52 0.81 -12.24 -3.54
C VAL A 52 0.06 -11.46 -2.47
N THR A 53 0.71 -11.08 -1.39
CA THR A 53 0.07 -10.46 -0.21
C THR A 53 -0.32 -9.02 -0.47
N PHE A 54 0.54 -8.24 -1.12
CA PHE A 54 0.36 -6.80 -1.33
C PHE A 54 0.05 -6.41 -2.78
N GLY A 55 0.14 -7.35 -3.70
CA GLY A 55 -0.26 -7.17 -5.10
C GLY A 55 -1.59 -7.85 -5.39
N VAL A 56 -1.62 -9.19 -5.33
CA VAL A 56 -2.79 -9.98 -5.74
C VAL A 56 -3.95 -9.83 -4.76
N ALA A 57 -3.73 -9.93 -3.45
CA ALA A 57 -4.82 -9.90 -2.48
C ALA A 57 -5.63 -8.57 -2.51
N PRO A 58 -5.01 -7.37 -2.50
CA PRO A 58 -5.78 -6.12 -2.65
C PRO A 58 -6.41 -5.98 -4.03
N SER A 59 -5.81 -6.53 -5.10
CA SER A 59 -6.44 -6.56 -6.44
C SER A 59 -7.72 -7.38 -6.45
N VAL A 60 -7.76 -8.52 -5.75
CA VAL A 60 -8.96 -9.34 -5.59
C VAL A 60 -10.05 -8.60 -4.83
N LEU A 61 -9.70 -7.87 -3.77
CA LEU A 61 -10.65 -7.02 -3.05
C LEU A 61 -11.25 -5.93 -3.96
N CYS A 62 -10.41 -5.23 -4.70
CA CYS A 62 -10.84 -4.21 -5.65
C CYS A 62 -11.69 -4.80 -6.77
N TYR A 63 -11.35 -5.98 -7.28
CA TYR A 63 -12.15 -6.72 -8.26
C TYR A 63 -13.56 -6.99 -7.72
N HIS A 64 -13.66 -7.51 -6.49
CA HIS A 64 -14.94 -7.80 -5.86
C HIS A 64 -15.79 -6.54 -5.69
N ILE A 65 -15.20 -5.47 -5.17
CA ILE A 65 -15.87 -4.19 -4.95
C ILE A 65 -16.35 -3.59 -6.28
N LEU A 66 -15.50 -3.53 -7.30
CA LEU A 66 -15.91 -3.05 -8.63
C LEU A 66 -17.05 -3.87 -9.22
N GLY A 67 -17.02 -5.21 -9.03
CA GLY A 67 -18.10 -6.09 -9.47
C GLY A 67 -19.44 -5.83 -8.79
N THR A 68 -19.46 -5.25 -7.59
CA THR A 68 -20.70 -4.85 -6.89
C THR A 68 -21.26 -3.52 -7.39
N TYR A 69 -20.40 -2.62 -7.89
CA TYR A 69 -20.82 -1.29 -8.35
C TYR A 69 -21.13 -1.24 -9.85
N ILE A 70 -20.55 -2.13 -10.64
CA ILE A 70 -20.74 -2.17 -12.08
C ILE A 70 -21.93 -3.10 -12.38
N PRO A 71 -23.02 -2.62 -12.99
CA PRO A 71 -24.17 -3.47 -13.32
C PRO A 71 -23.76 -4.61 -14.24
N ALA A 72 -24.39 -5.77 -14.06
CA ALA A 72 -24.04 -7.05 -14.70
C ALA A 72 -24.41 -7.09 -16.22
N SER A 73 -23.99 -6.08 -17.00
CA SER A 73 -23.99 -6.22 -18.46
C SER A 73 -22.72 -6.96 -18.91
N ALA A 74 -22.80 -7.72 -20.01
CA ALA A 74 -21.70 -8.59 -20.46
C ALA A 74 -20.38 -7.82 -20.74
N THR A 75 -20.45 -6.54 -21.07
CA THR A 75 -19.29 -5.65 -21.30
C THR A 75 -18.69 -5.11 -20.02
N ASP A 76 -19.46 -4.96 -18.96
CA ASP A 76 -19.04 -4.26 -17.75
C ASP A 76 -18.28 -5.19 -16.78
N ASN A 77 -18.50 -6.51 -16.86
CA ASN A 77 -17.77 -7.50 -16.07
C ASN A 77 -16.25 -7.50 -16.36
N TYR A 78 -15.83 -7.09 -17.57
CA TYR A 78 -14.41 -7.01 -17.90
C TYR A 78 -13.70 -5.82 -17.25
N LEU A 79 -14.44 -4.74 -16.91
CA LEU A 79 -13.87 -3.56 -16.26
C LEU A 79 -13.36 -3.89 -14.86
N SER A 80 -14.00 -4.77 -14.11
CA SER A 80 -13.53 -5.20 -12.80
C SER A 80 -12.22 -5.97 -12.88
N LEU A 81 -11.94 -6.68 -14.00
CA LEU A 81 -10.67 -7.38 -14.21
C LEU A 81 -9.47 -6.42 -14.30
N LEU A 82 -9.69 -5.14 -14.61
CA LEU A 82 -8.64 -4.12 -14.61
C LEU A 82 -8.01 -3.94 -13.22
N ALA A 83 -8.67 -4.38 -12.15
CA ALA A 83 -8.09 -4.42 -10.81
C ALA A 83 -6.77 -5.22 -10.76
N PHE A 84 -6.62 -6.24 -11.58
CA PHE A 84 -5.40 -7.05 -11.63
C PHE A 84 -4.20 -6.36 -12.29
N ILE A 85 -4.40 -5.23 -12.96
CA ILE A 85 -3.29 -4.36 -13.42
C ILE A 85 -2.43 -3.98 -12.21
N MET A 86 -3.02 -3.68 -11.06
CA MET A 86 -2.28 -3.34 -9.84
C MET A 86 -1.39 -4.49 -9.36
N ALA A 87 -1.84 -5.75 -9.47
CA ALA A 87 -1.02 -6.92 -9.16
C ALA A 87 0.19 -7.04 -10.11
N ALA A 88 -0.03 -6.84 -11.41
CA ALA A 88 1.04 -6.86 -12.41
C ALA A 88 2.10 -5.77 -12.16
N PHE A 89 1.66 -4.55 -11.84
CA PHE A 89 2.56 -3.44 -11.54
C PHE A 89 3.28 -3.62 -10.19
N SER A 90 2.64 -4.26 -9.20
CA SER A 90 3.29 -4.64 -7.95
C SER A 90 4.41 -5.65 -8.17
N ALA A 91 4.18 -6.68 -8.98
CA ALA A 91 5.21 -7.65 -9.35
C ALA A 91 6.36 -7.00 -10.13
N LEU A 92 6.04 -6.12 -11.09
CA LEU A 92 7.04 -5.37 -11.86
C LEU A 92 7.89 -4.46 -10.96
N ARG A 93 7.27 -3.80 -9.98
CA ARG A 93 7.98 -2.97 -8.99
C ARG A 93 8.96 -3.81 -8.18
N LEU A 94 8.54 -4.98 -7.68
CA LEU A 94 9.40 -5.85 -6.88
C LEU A 94 10.58 -6.38 -7.71
N ALA A 95 10.34 -6.75 -8.97
CA ALA A 95 11.40 -7.14 -9.90
C ALA A 95 12.39 -5.98 -10.14
N LYS A 96 11.92 -4.75 -10.39
CA LYS A 96 12.78 -3.56 -10.51
C LYS A 96 13.58 -3.32 -9.21
N PHE A 97 12.94 -3.47 -8.05
CA PHE A 97 13.59 -3.30 -6.76
C PHE A 97 14.74 -4.30 -6.54
N ASN A 98 14.56 -5.55 -6.96
CA ASN A 98 15.60 -6.57 -6.81
C ASN A 98 16.80 -6.34 -7.72
N CYS A 99 16.60 -5.71 -8.88
CA CYS A 99 17.64 -5.45 -9.88
C CYS A 99 18.34 -4.08 -9.71
N ASP A 100 17.78 -3.14 -8.94
CA ASP A 100 18.28 -1.76 -8.86
C ASP A 100 19.12 -1.54 -7.59
N GLU A 101 20.45 -1.45 -7.76
CA GLU A 101 21.41 -1.21 -6.68
C GLU A 101 21.27 0.18 -6.02
N ARG A 102 20.64 1.16 -6.72
CA ARG A 102 20.43 2.52 -6.20
C ARG A 102 19.49 2.56 -5.01
N GLN A 103 18.64 1.54 -4.83
CA GLN A 103 17.62 1.47 -3.79
C GLN A 103 18.13 1.04 -2.41
N SER A 104 19.44 0.91 -2.24
CA SER A 104 20.05 0.61 -0.94
C SER A 104 19.94 1.76 0.08
N LEU A 105 19.83 3.02 -0.38
CA LEU A 105 19.82 4.23 0.45
C LEU A 105 18.46 4.94 0.52
N SER A 106 17.64 4.85 -0.53
CA SER A 106 16.32 5.49 -0.60
C SER A 106 15.33 4.62 -1.39
N PHE A 107 14.06 4.70 -1.05
CA PHE A 107 13.03 4.01 -1.83
C PHE A 107 12.71 4.83 -3.09
N ILE A 108 12.58 4.13 -4.22
CA ILE A 108 12.12 4.69 -5.50
C ILE A 108 10.74 4.11 -5.79
N GLY A 109 9.75 4.99 -5.97
CA GLY A 109 8.34 4.62 -6.16
C GLY A 109 7.61 4.18 -4.89
N LEU A 110 6.29 4.04 -5.00
CA LEU A 110 5.42 3.67 -3.87
C LEU A 110 5.71 2.23 -3.41
N PRO A 111 5.96 1.98 -2.11
CA PRO A 111 6.10 0.62 -1.58
C PRO A 111 4.83 -0.22 -1.76
N THR A 112 4.97 -1.51 -2.15
CA THR A 112 3.83 -2.41 -2.34
C THR A 112 2.97 -2.58 -1.09
N PRO A 113 3.52 -2.71 0.15
CA PRO A 113 2.71 -2.74 1.35
C PRO A 113 1.93 -1.44 1.58
N ALA A 114 2.54 -0.27 1.28
CA ALA A 114 1.85 1.02 1.40
C ALA A 114 0.65 1.11 0.43
N ASN A 115 0.83 0.66 -0.82
CA ASN A 115 -0.27 0.58 -1.78
C ASN A 115 -1.40 -0.32 -1.27
N ALA A 116 -1.09 -1.51 -0.73
CA ALA A 116 -2.09 -2.42 -0.17
C ALA A 116 -2.86 -1.78 1.00
N LEU A 117 -2.16 -1.12 1.93
CA LEU A 117 -2.77 -0.42 3.06
C LEU A 117 -3.65 0.74 2.60
N PHE A 118 -3.26 1.48 1.56
CA PHE A 118 -4.11 2.53 0.97
C PHE A 118 -5.45 1.96 0.53
N TRP A 119 -5.46 0.83 -0.20
CA TRP A 119 -6.69 0.21 -0.67
C TRP A 119 -7.56 -0.31 0.47
N ILE A 120 -6.96 -0.92 1.50
CA ILE A 120 -7.68 -1.29 2.72
C ILE A 120 -8.31 -0.05 3.35
N GLY A 121 -7.54 1.02 3.55
CA GLY A 121 -8.03 2.27 4.12
C GLY A 121 -9.19 2.87 3.33
N LEU A 122 -9.10 2.84 1.99
CA LEU A 122 -10.16 3.36 1.12
C LEU A 122 -11.46 2.55 1.22
N ILE A 123 -11.36 1.23 1.36
CA ILE A 123 -12.51 0.34 1.57
C ILE A 123 -13.22 0.69 2.87
N TYR A 124 -12.48 0.81 3.98
CA TYR A 124 -13.05 1.16 5.28
C TYR A 124 -13.56 2.61 5.32
N LEU A 125 -12.86 3.55 4.68
CA LEU A 125 -13.35 4.93 4.56
C LEU A 125 -14.70 4.98 3.83
N ASN A 126 -14.87 4.20 2.77
CA ASN A 126 -16.11 4.11 2.04
C ASN A 126 -17.26 3.53 2.90
N GLN A 127 -16.97 2.55 3.74
CA GLN A 127 -17.94 2.00 4.71
C GLN A 127 -18.30 3.03 5.81
N LEU A 128 -17.29 3.71 6.38
CA LEU A 128 -17.47 4.69 7.46
C LEU A 128 -18.31 5.88 7.02
N CYS A 129 -18.08 6.41 5.83
CA CYS A 129 -18.78 7.59 5.33
C CYS A 129 -20.15 7.28 4.73
N ALA A 130 -20.57 6.00 4.64
CA ALA A 130 -21.76 5.55 3.90
C ALA A 130 -21.83 6.12 2.46
N VAL A 131 -20.66 6.39 1.88
CA VAL A 131 -20.48 7.12 0.61
C VAL A 131 -20.65 6.17 -0.57
N HIS A 132 -21.64 5.25 -0.50
CA HIS A 132 -21.94 4.33 -1.59
C HIS A 132 -22.29 5.06 -2.90
N GLU A 133 -22.67 6.35 -2.83
CA GLU A 133 -23.02 7.15 -4.00
C GLU A 133 -21.85 8.03 -4.52
N VAL A 134 -20.81 8.27 -3.74
CA VAL A 134 -19.77 9.26 -4.09
C VAL A 134 -18.58 8.65 -4.84
N LEU A 135 -18.22 7.41 -4.58
CA LEU A 135 -17.16 6.75 -5.33
C LEU A 135 -17.71 5.97 -6.53
N ASN A 136 -17.94 6.69 -7.62
CA ASN A 136 -18.21 6.11 -8.92
C ASN A 136 -17.13 5.07 -9.28
N PRO A 137 -17.47 3.89 -9.86
CA PRO A 137 -16.50 2.87 -10.27
C PRO A 137 -15.36 3.41 -11.16
N TYR A 138 -15.64 4.45 -11.95
CA TYR A 138 -14.60 5.11 -12.76
C TYR A 138 -13.55 5.86 -11.92
N ILE A 139 -13.91 6.38 -10.74
CA ILE A 139 -12.96 6.98 -9.80
C ILE A 139 -12.05 5.89 -9.24
N TYR A 140 -12.59 4.72 -8.86
CA TYR A 140 -11.80 3.57 -8.46
C TYR A 140 -10.80 3.15 -9.54
N LEU A 141 -11.23 3.06 -10.79
CA LEU A 141 -10.35 2.73 -11.91
C LEU A 141 -9.26 3.79 -12.13
N GLY A 142 -9.62 5.07 -12.02
CA GLY A 142 -8.65 6.18 -12.08
C GLY A 142 -7.61 6.11 -10.96
N LEU A 143 -8.03 5.83 -9.72
CA LEU A 143 -7.12 5.62 -8.58
C LEU A 143 -6.24 4.39 -8.77
N MET A 144 -6.77 3.29 -9.33
CA MET A 144 -5.97 2.10 -9.64
C MET A 144 -4.88 2.40 -10.66
N ALA A 145 -5.22 3.12 -11.73
CA ALA A 145 -4.24 3.54 -12.73
C ALA A 145 -3.17 4.44 -12.12
N LEU A 146 -3.56 5.40 -11.27
CA LEU A 146 -2.64 6.29 -10.56
C LEU A 146 -1.73 5.51 -9.62
N CYS A 147 -2.27 4.63 -8.78
CA CYS A 147 -1.50 3.81 -7.86
C CYS A 147 -0.54 2.87 -8.61
N SER A 148 -0.99 2.26 -9.70
CA SER A 148 -0.15 1.42 -10.56
C SER A 148 1.00 2.21 -11.17
N TYR A 149 0.75 3.44 -11.61
CA TYR A 149 1.81 4.35 -12.07
C TYR A 149 2.79 4.69 -10.95
N LEU A 150 2.29 5.04 -9.75
CA LEU A 150 3.13 5.39 -8.59
C LEU A 150 4.02 4.24 -8.11
N LEU A 151 3.61 2.98 -8.30
CA LEU A 151 4.42 1.81 -7.98
C LEU A 151 5.72 1.75 -8.80
N ILE A 152 5.69 2.15 -10.09
CA ILE A 152 6.82 2.04 -11.01
C ILE A 152 7.52 3.36 -11.32
N CYS A 153 6.93 4.50 -10.92
CA CYS A 153 7.52 5.82 -11.14
C CYS A 153 8.82 5.99 -10.34
N GLU A 154 9.73 6.81 -10.86
CA GLU A 154 11.02 7.09 -10.21
C GLU A 154 10.93 8.25 -9.20
N LEU A 155 9.82 8.32 -8.45
CA LEU A 155 9.68 9.31 -7.39
C LEU A 155 10.53 8.89 -6.18
N PRO A 156 11.44 9.77 -5.70
CA PRO A 156 12.18 9.48 -4.48
C PRO A 156 11.22 9.54 -3.29
N MET A 157 11.12 8.42 -2.58
CA MET A 157 10.35 8.33 -1.35
C MET A 157 11.31 8.39 -0.15
N PHE A 158 10.98 9.20 0.86
CA PHE A 158 11.84 9.27 2.03
C PHE A 158 11.73 7.98 2.88
N SER A 159 12.88 7.55 3.41
CA SER A 159 12.91 6.46 4.38
C SER A 159 12.55 6.99 5.76
N LEU A 160 11.73 6.24 6.51
CA LEU A 160 11.41 6.54 7.92
C LEU A 160 12.62 6.38 8.86
N LYS A 161 13.74 5.84 8.37
CA LYS A 161 14.97 5.74 9.17
C LYS A 161 15.48 7.13 9.51
N LEU A 162 15.61 7.42 10.80
CA LEU A 162 16.20 8.67 11.29
C LEU A 162 17.69 8.71 10.96
N LYS A 163 18.13 9.78 10.30
CA LYS A 163 19.55 10.01 10.07
C LYS A 163 20.21 10.45 11.39
N LYS A 164 21.27 9.75 11.81
CA LYS A 164 22.12 10.13 12.93
C LYS A 164 23.17 11.12 12.42
N GLY A 165 23.00 12.42 12.65
CA GLY A 165 23.96 13.47 12.28
C GLY A 165 23.96 14.63 13.27
N HIS A 166 24.96 15.52 13.16
CA HIS A 166 25.14 16.70 14.04
C HIS A 166 23.98 17.71 13.94
N ASN A 167 23.26 17.74 12.79
CA ASN A 167 22.05 18.55 12.54
C ASN A 167 20.78 17.68 12.44
N GLY A 168 20.68 16.64 13.24
CA GLY A 168 19.64 15.60 13.12
C GLY A 168 18.19 16.10 13.08
N PHE A 169 17.89 17.26 13.69
CA PHE A 169 16.53 17.82 13.68
C PHE A 169 16.19 18.45 12.32
N ALA A 170 17.12 19.22 11.74
CA ALA A 170 16.88 19.89 10.44
C ALA A 170 16.76 18.85 9.30
N GLU A 171 17.62 17.82 9.32
CA GLU A 171 17.62 16.74 8.33
C GLU A 171 16.40 15.79 8.44
N ASN A 172 15.83 15.68 9.64
CA ASN A 172 14.67 14.81 9.90
C ASN A 172 13.34 15.57 9.97
N ARG A 173 13.31 16.87 9.61
CA ARG A 173 12.11 17.72 9.75
C ARG A 173 10.87 17.14 9.06
N ALA A 174 11.00 16.69 7.82
CA ALA A 174 9.89 16.09 7.07
C ALA A 174 9.36 14.82 7.76
N ARG A 175 10.26 13.99 8.33
CA ARG A 175 9.89 12.78 9.07
C ARG A 175 9.12 13.10 10.34
N TYR A 176 9.55 14.12 11.10
CA TYR A 176 8.81 14.55 12.31
C TYR A 176 7.46 15.14 11.98
N ILE A 177 7.37 15.98 10.94
CA ILE A 177 6.09 16.52 10.46
C ILE A 177 5.16 15.38 10.05
N PHE A 178 5.66 14.41 9.28
CA PHE A 178 4.88 13.23 8.87
C PHE A 178 4.38 12.44 10.08
N LEU A 179 5.23 12.14 11.05
CA LEU A 179 4.84 11.39 12.25
C LEU A 179 3.79 12.13 13.09
N CYS A 180 3.92 13.46 13.26
CA CYS A 180 2.93 14.27 13.95
C CYS A 180 1.58 14.24 13.23
N LEU A 181 1.57 14.39 11.90
CA LEU A 181 0.35 14.35 11.09
C LEU A 181 -0.27 12.95 11.11
N CYS A 182 0.52 11.89 11.04
CA CYS A 182 0.02 10.52 11.20
C CYS A 182 -0.64 10.31 12.56
N ALA A 183 -0.04 10.81 13.64
CA ALA A 183 -0.62 10.71 14.98
C ALA A 183 -1.97 11.44 15.07
N LEU A 184 -2.08 12.64 14.49
CA LEU A 184 -3.35 13.39 14.43
C LEU A 184 -4.41 12.65 13.62
N VAL A 185 -4.05 12.10 12.45
CA VAL A 185 -4.97 11.32 11.62
C VAL A 185 -5.44 10.08 12.37
N LEU A 186 -4.52 9.32 12.98
CA LEU A 186 -4.86 8.13 13.76
C LEU A 186 -5.82 8.46 14.90
N ILE A 187 -5.56 9.51 15.68
CA ILE A 187 -6.46 9.95 16.77
C ILE A 187 -7.83 10.29 16.20
N GLY A 188 -7.91 11.02 15.10
CA GLY A 188 -9.18 11.39 14.46
C GLY A 188 -10.01 10.17 14.05
N PHE A 189 -9.37 9.17 13.42
CA PHE A 189 -10.06 7.95 12.98
C PHE A 189 -10.40 6.99 14.15
N VAL A 190 -9.60 6.97 15.23
CA VAL A 190 -9.97 6.25 16.47
C VAL A 190 -11.24 6.84 17.07
N VAL A 191 -11.36 8.18 17.10
CA VAL A 191 -12.58 8.86 17.57
C VAL A 191 -13.77 8.62 16.64
N ALA A 192 -13.52 8.52 15.33
CA ALA A 192 -14.54 8.18 14.32
C ALA A 192 -14.98 6.71 14.36
N GLY A 193 -14.25 5.84 15.09
CA GLY A 193 -14.60 4.43 15.30
C GLY A 193 -14.00 3.46 14.28
N ASP A 194 -13.16 3.92 13.34
CA ASP A 194 -12.55 3.05 12.34
C ASP A 194 -11.07 3.39 12.07
N LEU A 195 -10.19 2.68 12.76
CA LEU A 195 -8.76 2.86 12.63
C LEU A 195 -8.23 2.50 11.23
N MET A 196 -8.82 1.49 10.57
CA MET A 196 -8.33 1.01 9.27
C MET A 196 -8.53 2.07 8.18
N ALA A 197 -9.59 2.86 8.25
CA ALA A 197 -9.86 3.96 7.32
C ALA A 197 -8.73 5.02 7.31
N SER A 198 -7.95 5.15 8.39
CA SER A 198 -6.84 6.11 8.48
C SER A 198 -5.77 5.92 7.40
N PHE A 199 -5.55 4.69 6.93
CA PHE A 199 -4.56 4.41 5.90
C PHE A 199 -4.87 5.11 4.56
N SER A 200 -6.16 5.38 4.27
CA SER A 200 -6.56 6.13 3.08
C SER A 200 -6.04 7.57 3.05
N VAL A 201 -5.75 8.15 4.21
CA VAL A 201 -5.22 9.51 4.36
C VAL A 201 -3.71 9.48 4.60
N ILE A 202 -3.21 8.56 5.41
CA ILE A 202 -1.78 8.45 5.76
C ILE A 202 -0.92 8.21 4.52
N ILE A 203 -1.35 7.35 3.60
CA ILE A 203 -0.54 7.01 2.43
C ILE A 203 -0.43 8.17 1.42
N PRO A 204 -1.53 8.86 1.03
CA PRO A 204 -1.41 10.09 0.24
C PRO A 204 -0.55 11.17 0.92
N LEU A 205 -0.67 11.33 2.24
CA LEU A 205 0.15 12.25 3.03
C LEU A 205 1.65 11.89 2.92
N TYR A 206 1.98 10.60 3.02
CA TYR A 206 3.36 10.11 2.82
C TYR A 206 3.88 10.46 1.43
N ILE A 207 3.07 10.28 0.38
CA ILE A 207 3.45 10.60 -1.00
C ILE A 207 3.70 12.10 -1.15
N VAL A 208 2.77 12.94 -0.67
CA VAL A 208 2.87 14.41 -0.77
C VAL A 208 4.12 14.92 -0.05
N ILE A 209 4.35 14.48 1.19
CA ILE A 209 5.52 14.91 1.95
C ILE A 209 6.81 14.43 1.29
N SER A 210 6.85 13.20 0.73
CA SER A 210 8.00 12.69 -0.02
C SER A 210 8.34 13.55 -1.24
N ILE A 211 7.32 14.03 -1.96
CA ILE A 211 7.50 14.90 -3.12
C ILE A 211 8.01 16.29 -2.71
N LEU A 212 7.52 16.80 -1.56
CA LEU A 212 7.93 18.12 -1.07
C LEU A 212 9.33 18.12 -0.46
N ASP A 213 9.77 16.98 0.10
CA ASP A 213 11.11 16.80 0.71
C ASP A 213 12.22 16.58 -0.34
N LYS A 214 12.00 16.95 -1.60
CA LYS A 214 12.95 16.83 -2.73
C LYS A 214 14.32 17.50 -2.54
N LYS A 215 14.67 17.92 -1.34
CA LYS A 215 15.96 18.56 -0.99
C LYS A 215 16.99 17.57 -0.43
N GLN A 216 16.96 16.32 -0.89
CA GLN A 216 18.02 15.37 -0.50
C GLN A 216 18.73 14.80 -1.71
#